data_7f8668ab913551f524170453febf6525
#
_entry.id   7f8668ab913551f524170453febf6525
#
_cell.length_a   1.000
_cell.length_b   1.000
_cell.length_c   1.000
_cell.angle_alpha   90.00
_cell.angle_beta   90.00
_cell.angle_gamma   90.00
#
_symmetry.space_group_name_H-M   'P 1'
#
loop_
_entity.id
_entity.type
_entity.pdbx_description
1 polymer ?
#
loop_
_entity_poly.entity_id
_entity_poly.type
_entity_poly.pdbx_seq_one_letter_code
_entity_poly.pdbx_strand_id
1 'polypeptide(L)'
;MASDLSREEIAKLHHKQPAFRGLETGHMACPGCGQALGARLVSEAIGPDVIVANATGCLEVFTSAWPRSSWRVPWIHSLFENAPAVASGIEAALKAQGRLTKVVAMGGDGGTFDIGLQALSGMLERNHNVLYVCFDNEAYMNTGVQRSSSTPHAAMTTTSPRGEKRMGKRHLKKDLLSIIGAHHIPYTATATVAYPSDLRAKVRRGIEIEGAAFIHVHSPCPLGWGHDGAVSIEVARLAVQTGVFPLIEMERGMVVSVMKLREVRPVSDYLHLQDRFQHLFEDVPEAREELQHLQEIADHNIEVYGLRAERPEPRDSEGADTARRGGLRWS
;
A
#
# COMPACT_ATOMS: atom_id res chain seq x y z
N MET A 1 26.78 -3.43 16.60
CA MET A 1 27.66 -4.26 15.76
C MET A 1 27.06 -4.39 14.36
N ALA A 2 27.15 -3.32 13.55
CA ALA A 2 26.71 -3.30 12.16
C ALA A 2 27.57 -2.37 11.25
N SER A 3 28.83 -2.12 11.66
CA SER A 3 29.68 -1.11 11.01
C SER A 3 30.92 -1.67 10.26
N ASP A 4 31.10 -2.98 10.12
CA ASP A 4 32.33 -3.53 9.55
C ASP A 4 32.15 -4.41 8.29
N LEU A 5 31.01 -4.31 7.61
CA LEU A 5 30.88 -4.98 6.31
C LEU A 5 31.51 -4.14 5.22
N SER A 6 32.42 -4.75 4.47
CA SER A 6 33.03 -4.16 3.28
C SER A 6 31.99 -3.87 2.21
N ARG A 7 32.27 -2.92 1.30
CA ARG A 7 31.39 -2.62 0.14
C ARG A 7 31.09 -3.86 -0.71
N GLU A 8 32.00 -4.82 -0.79
CA GLU A 8 31.79 -6.09 -1.51
C GLU A 8 30.85 -7.03 -0.76
N GLU A 9 30.91 -7.08 0.58
CA GLU A 9 29.99 -7.86 1.38
C GLU A 9 28.60 -7.28 1.38
N ILE A 10 28.47 -5.94 1.40
CA ILE A 10 27.20 -5.23 1.21
C ILE A 10 26.64 -5.51 -0.18
N ALA A 11 27.46 -5.47 -1.25
CA ALA A 11 27.04 -5.80 -2.60
C ALA A 11 26.60 -7.26 -2.73
N LYS A 12 27.30 -8.21 -2.09
CA LYS A 12 26.90 -9.64 -2.03
C LYS A 12 25.58 -9.85 -1.26
N LEU A 13 25.33 -9.05 -0.22
CA LEU A 13 24.05 -9.08 0.51
C LEU A 13 22.90 -8.50 -0.35
N HIS A 14 23.17 -7.48 -1.15
CA HIS A 14 22.19 -6.91 -2.09
C HIS A 14 21.90 -7.82 -3.28
N HIS A 15 22.83 -8.68 -3.69
CA HIS A 15 22.66 -9.66 -4.78
C HIS A 15 22.12 -11.01 -4.34
N LYS A 16 21.91 -11.29 -3.05
CA LYS A 16 21.14 -12.47 -2.63
C LYS A 16 19.70 -12.27 -3.08
N GLN A 17 19.37 -12.90 -4.20
CA GLN A 17 17.97 -13.06 -4.60
C GLN A 17 17.21 -13.71 -3.44
N PRO A 18 15.96 -13.30 -3.17
CA PRO A 18 15.17 -13.96 -2.15
C PRO A 18 15.16 -15.48 -2.44
N ALA A 19 15.32 -16.28 -1.40
CA ALA A 19 15.40 -17.74 -1.53
C ALA A 19 14.14 -18.36 -2.18
N PHE A 20 13.04 -17.60 -2.20
CA PHE A 20 11.77 -17.99 -2.78
C PHE A 20 11.13 -16.83 -3.55
N ARG A 21 10.59 -17.14 -4.74
CA ARG A 21 9.76 -16.25 -5.54
C ARG A 21 8.42 -16.92 -5.77
N GLY A 22 7.37 -16.44 -5.12
CA GLY A 22 6.01 -16.97 -5.30
C GLY A 22 5.34 -16.54 -6.61
N LEU A 23 5.80 -15.42 -7.20
CA LEU A 23 5.40 -14.93 -8.51
C LEU A 23 6.62 -14.81 -9.42
N GLU A 24 6.62 -15.56 -10.51
CA GLU A 24 7.72 -15.62 -11.48
C GLU A 24 7.57 -14.61 -12.62
N THR A 25 8.64 -14.50 -13.40
CA THR A 25 8.66 -13.72 -14.64
C THR A 25 7.78 -14.37 -15.73
N GLY A 26 7.48 -13.60 -16.79
CA GLY A 26 6.66 -14.08 -17.91
C GLY A 26 5.18 -13.74 -17.78
N HIS A 27 4.80 -12.99 -16.75
CA HIS A 27 3.48 -12.38 -16.65
C HIS A 27 3.30 -11.23 -17.68
N MET A 28 2.04 -10.91 -18.00
CA MET A 28 1.68 -9.91 -19.00
C MET A 28 1.26 -8.56 -18.41
N ALA A 29 1.84 -8.17 -17.26
CA ALA A 29 1.55 -6.88 -16.64
C ALA A 29 2.09 -5.72 -17.49
N CYS A 30 1.42 -4.57 -17.40
CA CYS A 30 1.84 -3.33 -18.05
C CYS A 30 3.24 -2.90 -17.56
N PRO A 31 4.08 -2.26 -18.40
CA PRO A 31 5.31 -1.65 -17.95
C PRO A 31 5.07 -0.64 -16.82
N GLY A 32 5.85 -0.71 -15.74
CA GLY A 32 5.68 0.17 -14.57
C GLY A 32 4.51 -0.16 -13.65
N CYS A 33 3.81 -1.27 -13.85
CA CYS A 33 2.64 -1.66 -13.04
C CYS A 33 3.00 -1.82 -11.55
N GLY A 34 2.46 -0.95 -10.70
CA GLY A 34 2.64 -1.02 -9.24
C GLY A 34 2.03 -2.28 -8.64
N GLN A 35 0.91 -2.77 -9.16
CA GLN A 35 0.29 -4.00 -8.68
C GLN A 35 1.17 -5.24 -8.97
N ALA A 36 1.78 -5.33 -10.13
CA ALA A 36 2.71 -6.44 -10.44
C ALA A 36 3.93 -6.45 -9.54
N LEU A 37 4.52 -5.26 -9.28
CA LEU A 37 5.62 -5.10 -8.34
C LEU A 37 5.17 -5.45 -6.91
N GLY A 38 4.01 -4.95 -6.47
CA GLY A 38 3.44 -5.25 -5.16
C GLY A 38 3.19 -6.75 -4.97
N ALA A 39 2.56 -7.40 -5.94
CA ALA A 39 2.30 -8.85 -5.90
C ALA A 39 3.59 -9.67 -5.82
N ARG A 40 4.65 -9.26 -6.53
CA ARG A 40 5.96 -9.89 -6.42
C ARG A 40 6.55 -9.73 -5.01
N LEU A 41 6.55 -8.51 -4.45
CA LEU A 41 7.06 -8.24 -3.11
C LEU A 41 6.29 -9.00 -2.03
N VAL A 42 4.97 -9.08 -2.17
CA VAL A 42 4.09 -9.86 -1.29
C VAL A 42 4.41 -11.34 -1.41
N SER A 43 4.49 -11.89 -2.64
CA SER A 43 4.75 -13.31 -2.87
C SER A 43 6.12 -13.76 -2.36
N GLU A 44 7.14 -12.89 -2.41
CA GLU A 44 8.46 -13.13 -1.81
C GLU A 44 8.38 -13.18 -0.27
N ALA A 45 7.50 -12.37 0.33
CA ALA A 45 7.40 -12.24 1.79
C ALA A 45 6.54 -13.31 2.46
N ILE A 46 5.51 -13.82 1.77
CA ILE A 46 4.62 -14.86 2.30
C ILE A 46 5.27 -16.26 2.35
N GLY A 47 6.32 -16.50 1.53
CA GLY A 47 6.99 -17.79 1.47
C GLY A 47 6.23 -18.88 0.69
N PRO A 48 6.73 -20.13 0.70
CA PRO A 48 6.19 -21.22 -0.12
C PRO A 48 4.99 -21.97 0.49
N ASP A 49 4.81 -21.94 1.80
CA ASP A 49 3.78 -22.73 2.51
C ASP A 49 2.49 -21.94 2.69
N VAL A 50 1.89 -21.57 1.56
CA VAL A 50 0.64 -20.81 1.50
C VAL A 50 -0.27 -21.33 0.40
N ILE A 51 -1.57 -21.04 0.52
CA ILE A 51 -2.55 -21.17 -0.57
C ILE A 51 -3.11 -19.78 -0.84
N VAL A 52 -3.09 -19.35 -2.10
CA VAL A 52 -3.59 -18.04 -2.53
C VAL A 52 -4.97 -18.16 -3.15
N ALA A 53 -5.94 -17.40 -2.64
CA ALA A 53 -7.24 -17.16 -3.27
C ALA A 53 -7.27 -15.75 -3.85
N ASN A 54 -7.48 -15.61 -5.16
CA ASN A 54 -7.39 -14.34 -5.85
C ASN A 54 -8.72 -13.96 -6.50
N ALA A 55 -9.13 -12.70 -6.33
CA ALA A 55 -10.29 -12.14 -7.01
C ALA A 55 -9.98 -11.84 -8.48
N THR A 56 -11.01 -11.85 -9.32
CA THR A 56 -10.94 -11.35 -10.71
C THR A 56 -10.38 -9.91 -10.72
N GLY A 57 -9.55 -9.60 -11.67
CA GLY A 57 -8.98 -8.26 -11.88
C GLY A 57 -7.62 -8.30 -12.57
N CYS A 58 -6.91 -7.17 -12.58
CA CYS A 58 -5.61 -7.09 -13.25
C CYS A 58 -4.64 -8.20 -12.82
N LEU A 59 -4.55 -8.48 -11.50
CA LEU A 59 -3.61 -9.48 -10.97
C LEU A 59 -3.89 -10.88 -11.54
N GLU A 60 -5.15 -11.28 -11.60
CA GLU A 60 -5.54 -12.52 -12.20
C GLU A 60 -5.20 -12.53 -13.70
N VAL A 61 -5.66 -11.52 -14.44
CA VAL A 61 -5.53 -11.46 -15.91
C VAL A 61 -4.06 -11.54 -16.34
N PHE A 62 -3.15 -10.80 -15.71
CA PHE A 62 -1.76 -10.80 -16.16
C PHE A 62 -0.93 -11.99 -15.65
N THR A 63 -1.41 -12.78 -14.68
CA THR A 63 -0.64 -13.89 -14.08
C THR A 63 -1.12 -15.28 -14.49
N SER A 64 -2.31 -15.44 -15.08
CA SER A 64 -2.97 -16.73 -15.29
C SER A 64 -3.30 -17.05 -16.74
N ALA A 65 -2.70 -16.38 -17.72
CA ALA A 65 -2.96 -16.65 -19.14
C ALA A 65 -2.58 -18.10 -19.53
N TRP A 66 -3.53 -18.83 -20.10
CA TRP A 66 -3.30 -20.20 -20.58
C TRP A 66 -2.26 -20.23 -21.71
N PRO A 67 -1.33 -21.21 -21.75
CA PRO A 67 -1.11 -22.31 -20.79
C PRO A 67 -0.14 -21.96 -19.65
N ARG A 68 0.08 -20.70 -19.38
CA ARG A 68 1.12 -20.18 -18.45
C ARG A 68 0.48 -19.63 -17.20
N SER A 69 0.91 -20.10 -16.04
CA SER A 69 0.69 -19.45 -14.77
C SER A 69 2.03 -18.95 -14.24
N SER A 70 2.07 -17.72 -13.72
CA SER A 70 3.26 -17.16 -13.08
C SER A 70 3.37 -17.52 -11.60
N TRP A 71 2.39 -18.22 -11.03
CA TRP A 71 2.35 -18.59 -9.63
C TRP A 71 3.12 -19.87 -9.32
N ARG A 72 3.94 -19.85 -8.26
CA ARG A 72 4.68 -21.01 -7.76
C ARG A 72 4.12 -21.54 -6.43
N VAL A 73 2.99 -21.08 -6.02
CA VAL A 73 2.21 -21.56 -4.87
C VAL A 73 0.86 -22.07 -5.36
N PRO A 74 0.19 -22.94 -4.61
CA PRO A 74 -1.21 -23.26 -4.89
C PRO A 74 -2.03 -21.97 -4.97
N TRP A 75 -2.68 -21.78 -6.11
CA TRP A 75 -3.40 -20.56 -6.43
C TRP A 75 -4.75 -20.90 -7.05
N ILE A 76 -5.78 -20.22 -6.58
CA ILE A 76 -7.15 -20.37 -7.10
C ILE A 76 -7.72 -19.01 -7.46
N HIS A 77 -8.23 -18.88 -8.66
CA HIS A 77 -9.03 -17.75 -9.09
C HIS A 77 -10.48 -17.94 -8.64
N SER A 78 -11.06 -16.89 -8.11
CA SER A 78 -12.45 -16.84 -7.71
C SER A 78 -13.15 -15.63 -8.36
N LEU A 79 -14.49 -15.60 -8.30
CA LEU A 79 -15.26 -14.45 -8.78
C LEU A 79 -14.82 -13.17 -8.10
N PHE A 80 -15.17 -12.05 -8.73
CA PHE A 80 -14.67 -10.71 -8.37
C PHE A 80 -14.90 -10.34 -6.90
N GLU A 81 -16.02 -10.76 -6.33
CA GLU A 81 -16.48 -10.43 -4.99
C GLU A 81 -16.04 -11.42 -3.91
N ASN A 82 -15.70 -12.67 -4.24
CA ASN A 82 -15.74 -13.74 -3.23
C ASN A 82 -14.38 -14.37 -2.87
N ALA A 83 -13.25 -13.74 -3.20
CA ALA A 83 -11.94 -14.21 -2.75
C ALA A 83 -11.86 -14.40 -1.21
N PRO A 84 -12.42 -13.48 -0.36
CA PRO A 84 -12.44 -13.69 1.08
C PRO A 84 -13.28 -14.90 1.51
N ALA A 85 -14.41 -15.15 0.84
CA ALA A 85 -15.28 -16.30 1.16
C ALA A 85 -14.61 -17.63 0.78
N VAL A 86 -13.93 -17.68 -0.38
CA VAL A 86 -13.17 -18.84 -0.82
C VAL A 86 -11.98 -19.09 0.13
N ALA A 87 -11.25 -18.05 0.50
CA ALA A 87 -10.16 -18.16 1.47
C ALA A 87 -10.63 -18.68 2.83
N SER A 88 -11.80 -18.21 3.31
CA SER A 88 -12.43 -18.71 4.54
C SER A 88 -12.77 -20.19 4.45
N GLY A 89 -13.28 -20.65 3.31
CA GLY A 89 -13.58 -22.07 3.06
C GLY A 89 -12.32 -22.95 3.02
N ILE A 90 -11.25 -22.46 2.38
CA ILE A 90 -9.95 -23.14 2.34
C ILE A 90 -9.36 -23.24 3.75
N GLU A 91 -9.37 -22.15 4.52
CA GLU A 91 -8.87 -22.13 5.91
C GLU A 91 -9.65 -23.11 6.78
N ALA A 92 -10.97 -23.11 6.71
CA ALA A 92 -11.81 -24.04 7.47
C ALA A 92 -11.53 -25.51 7.12
N ALA A 93 -11.32 -25.82 5.83
CA ALA A 93 -10.97 -27.16 5.39
C ALA A 93 -9.58 -27.59 5.87
N LEU A 94 -8.58 -26.72 5.83
CA LEU A 94 -7.23 -26.98 6.35
C LEU A 94 -7.27 -27.23 7.85
N LYS A 95 -8.00 -26.40 8.58
CA LYS A 95 -8.20 -26.56 10.03
C LYS A 95 -8.86 -27.90 10.39
N ALA A 96 -9.89 -28.32 9.65
CA ALA A 96 -10.53 -29.62 9.82
C ALA A 96 -9.59 -30.80 9.54
N GLN A 97 -8.56 -30.60 8.70
CA GLN A 97 -7.53 -31.60 8.39
C GLN A 97 -6.32 -31.52 9.36
N GLY A 98 -6.31 -30.62 10.34
CA GLY A 98 -5.18 -30.40 11.24
C GLY A 98 -3.94 -29.79 10.54
N ARG A 99 -4.13 -29.11 9.40
CA ARG A 99 -3.05 -28.48 8.64
C ARG A 99 -2.91 -27.00 9.01
N LEU A 100 -1.67 -26.53 9.14
CA LEU A 100 -1.33 -25.14 9.54
C LEU A 100 -0.95 -24.24 8.37
N THR A 101 -1.12 -24.69 7.12
CA THR A 101 -0.84 -23.90 5.92
C THR A 101 -1.64 -22.60 5.94
N LYS A 102 -0.95 -21.45 5.81
CA LYS A 102 -1.61 -20.14 5.82
C LYS A 102 -2.34 -19.88 4.51
N VAL A 103 -3.50 -19.24 4.60
CA VAL A 103 -4.26 -18.83 3.43
C VAL A 103 -4.07 -17.33 3.21
N VAL A 104 -3.83 -16.92 1.96
CA VAL A 104 -3.70 -15.53 1.55
C VAL A 104 -4.78 -15.20 0.54
N ALA A 105 -5.64 -14.25 0.85
CA ALA A 105 -6.60 -13.72 -0.12
C ALA A 105 -6.05 -12.45 -0.76
N MET A 106 -6.26 -12.26 -2.06
CA MET A 106 -5.79 -11.10 -2.81
C MET A 106 -6.91 -10.52 -3.66
N GLY A 107 -7.04 -9.20 -3.68
CA GLY A 107 -8.01 -8.50 -4.51
C GLY A 107 -7.54 -7.10 -4.89
N GLY A 108 -8.14 -6.52 -5.93
CA GLY A 108 -8.04 -5.10 -6.26
C GLY A 108 -8.99 -4.26 -5.40
N ASP A 109 -8.92 -2.93 -5.56
CA ASP A 109 -9.79 -2.00 -4.83
C ASP A 109 -11.28 -2.22 -5.14
N GLY A 110 -11.67 -2.41 -6.40
CA GLY A 110 -13.06 -2.67 -6.75
C GLY A 110 -13.62 -3.94 -6.08
N GLY A 111 -12.84 -5.02 -6.08
CA GLY A 111 -13.19 -6.28 -5.42
C GLY A 111 -13.16 -6.20 -3.89
N THR A 112 -12.52 -5.20 -3.32
CA THR A 112 -12.35 -5.07 -1.86
C THR A 112 -13.24 -3.99 -1.26
N PHE A 113 -13.23 -2.77 -1.83
CA PHE A 113 -13.99 -1.62 -1.30
C PHE A 113 -15.47 -1.66 -1.67
N ASP A 114 -15.80 -2.30 -2.78
CA ASP A 114 -17.13 -2.28 -3.38
C ASP A 114 -17.78 -3.66 -3.29
N ILE A 115 -17.75 -4.43 -4.37
CA ILE A 115 -18.56 -5.65 -4.51
C ILE A 115 -18.18 -6.76 -3.51
N GLY A 116 -16.92 -6.87 -3.11
CA GLY A 116 -16.45 -7.91 -2.18
C GLY A 116 -16.43 -7.51 -0.71
N LEU A 117 -16.84 -6.27 -0.36
CA LEU A 117 -16.80 -5.79 1.02
C LEU A 117 -17.62 -6.67 1.98
N GLN A 118 -18.75 -7.20 1.53
CA GLN A 118 -19.58 -8.12 2.33
C GLN A 118 -18.81 -9.41 2.67
N ALA A 119 -18.19 -10.05 1.68
CA ALA A 119 -17.43 -11.29 1.89
C ALA A 119 -16.19 -11.05 2.78
N LEU A 120 -15.52 -9.91 2.58
CA LEU A 120 -14.41 -9.48 3.42
C LEU A 120 -14.85 -9.26 4.86
N SER A 121 -15.91 -8.49 5.09
CA SER A 121 -16.48 -8.24 6.42
C SER A 121 -16.79 -9.55 7.14
N GLY A 122 -17.44 -10.52 6.47
CA GLY A 122 -17.74 -11.81 7.05
C GLY A 122 -16.49 -12.66 7.37
N MET A 123 -15.42 -12.58 6.58
CA MET A 123 -14.14 -13.23 6.87
C MET A 123 -13.47 -12.62 8.13
N LEU A 124 -13.48 -11.30 8.23
CA LEU A 124 -12.87 -10.56 9.34
C LEU A 124 -13.64 -10.75 10.64
N GLU A 125 -14.98 -10.70 10.58
CA GLU A 125 -15.87 -10.88 11.74
C GLU A 125 -15.66 -12.26 12.37
N ARG A 126 -15.52 -13.31 11.57
CA ARG A 126 -15.25 -14.67 12.03
C ARG A 126 -13.78 -14.91 12.40
N ASN A 127 -12.93 -13.91 12.24
CA ASN A 127 -11.49 -13.95 12.54
C ASN A 127 -10.79 -15.17 11.91
N HIS A 128 -11.11 -15.48 10.64
CA HIS A 128 -10.45 -16.55 9.91
C HIS A 128 -8.93 -16.30 9.84
N ASN A 129 -8.12 -17.36 9.98
CA ASN A 129 -6.67 -17.26 9.91
C ASN A 129 -6.17 -17.01 8.48
N VAL A 130 -6.55 -15.87 7.92
CA VAL A 130 -6.29 -15.44 6.54
C VAL A 130 -5.62 -14.08 6.52
N LEU A 131 -4.55 -13.95 5.73
CA LEU A 131 -4.01 -12.65 5.35
C LEU A 131 -4.75 -12.16 4.09
N TYR A 132 -5.45 -11.03 4.17
CA TYR A 132 -6.01 -10.37 3.00
C TYR A 132 -5.12 -9.22 2.53
N VAL A 133 -4.79 -9.19 1.24
CA VAL A 133 -4.00 -8.12 0.61
C VAL A 133 -4.84 -7.44 -0.46
N CYS A 134 -5.13 -6.16 -0.25
CA CYS A 134 -5.79 -5.30 -1.22
C CYS A 134 -4.75 -4.52 -2.02
N PHE A 135 -4.65 -4.78 -3.33
CA PHE A 135 -3.84 -3.98 -4.25
C PHE A 135 -4.70 -2.85 -4.83
N ASP A 136 -4.58 -1.67 -4.25
CA ASP A 136 -5.38 -0.50 -4.58
C ASP A 136 -4.72 0.33 -5.68
N ASN A 137 -5.26 0.26 -6.88
CA ASN A 137 -4.90 1.11 -8.01
C ASN A 137 -5.95 2.20 -8.32
N GLU A 138 -6.93 2.35 -7.41
CA GLU A 138 -7.87 3.45 -7.32
C GLU A 138 -8.90 3.55 -8.48
N ALA A 139 -9.18 2.43 -9.16
CA ALA A 139 -10.30 2.30 -10.12
C ALA A 139 -10.51 0.83 -10.53
N TYR A 140 -11.60 0.52 -11.20
CA TYR A 140 -11.77 -0.71 -11.97
C TYR A 140 -10.89 -0.64 -13.23
N MET A 141 -9.58 -0.88 -13.07
CA MET A 141 -8.59 -0.62 -14.12
C MET A 141 -8.72 -1.58 -15.30
N ASN A 142 -8.87 -2.88 -15.03
CA ASN A 142 -8.87 -3.89 -16.07
C ASN A 142 -10.06 -3.75 -17.04
N THR A 143 -11.20 -3.30 -16.56
CA THR A 143 -12.42 -3.15 -17.37
C THR A 143 -12.51 -1.84 -18.14
N GLY A 144 -11.55 -0.92 -17.95
CA GLY A 144 -11.50 0.35 -18.69
C GLY A 144 -11.57 1.59 -17.80
N VAL A 145 -10.98 1.54 -16.62
CA VAL A 145 -10.76 2.69 -15.71
C VAL A 145 -12.07 3.31 -15.22
N GLN A 146 -13.06 2.48 -14.84
CA GLN A 146 -14.28 2.98 -14.19
C GLN A 146 -13.99 3.36 -12.73
N ARG A 147 -14.78 4.30 -12.21
CA ARG A 147 -14.70 4.75 -10.83
C ARG A 147 -14.99 3.61 -9.84
N SER A 148 -14.10 3.39 -8.89
CA SER A 148 -14.34 2.62 -7.67
C SER A 148 -14.61 3.55 -6.47
N SER A 149 -14.99 2.98 -5.32
CA SER A 149 -15.06 3.76 -4.07
C SER A 149 -13.68 4.21 -3.59
N SER A 150 -12.61 3.54 -4.01
CA SER A 150 -11.22 3.92 -3.73
C SER A 150 -10.70 5.05 -4.61
N THR A 151 -11.32 5.36 -5.73
CA THR A 151 -10.91 6.48 -6.58
C THR A 151 -10.88 7.77 -5.75
N PRO A 152 -9.78 8.54 -5.76
CA PRO A 152 -9.69 9.80 -5.03
C PRO A 152 -10.72 10.83 -5.49
N HIS A 153 -11.04 11.77 -4.60
CA HIS A 153 -11.82 12.96 -4.95
C HIS A 153 -11.17 13.69 -6.13
N ALA A 154 -11.96 14.27 -6.99
CA ALA A 154 -11.56 15.00 -8.20
C ALA A 154 -10.77 14.19 -9.26
N ALA A 155 -10.43 12.93 -9.04
CA ALA A 155 -9.79 12.12 -10.06
C ALA A 155 -10.73 11.82 -11.23
N MET A 156 -10.25 11.99 -12.46
CA MET A 156 -10.97 11.58 -13.67
C MET A 156 -10.92 10.07 -13.87
N THR A 157 -12.05 9.52 -14.32
CA THR A 157 -12.18 8.12 -14.78
C THR A 157 -13.17 8.09 -15.94
N THR A 158 -13.30 6.96 -16.63
CA THR A 158 -14.27 6.81 -17.73
C THR A 158 -15.72 7.00 -17.29
N THR A 159 -16.04 6.77 -16.02
CA THR A 159 -17.39 6.98 -15.45
C THR A 159 -17.51 8.21 -14.54
N SER A 160 -16.41 8.94 -14.34
CA SER A 160 -16.36 10.22 -13.64
C SER A 160 -15.50 11.21 -14.45
N PRO A 161 -15.89 11.56 -15.67
CA PRO A 161 -15.13 12.49 -16.49
C PRO A 161 -15.26 13.92 -15.97
N ARG A 162 -14.34 14.79 -16.40
CA ARG A 162 -14.54 16.22 -16.32
C ARG A 162 -15.75 16.64 -17.18
N GLY A 163 -16.54 17.58 -16.70
CA GLY A 163 -17.64 18.24 -17.39
C GLY A 163 -17.69 19.71 -17.01
N GLU A 164 -18.63 20.49 -17.55
CA GLU A 164 -18.77 21.94 -17.31
C GLU A 164 -18.89 22.31 -15.81
N LYS A 165 -19.48 21.43 -15.01
CA LYS A 165 -19.70 21.64 -13.56
C LYS A 165 -19.15 20.49 -12.72
N ARG A 166 -18.25 19.67 -13.24
CA ARG A 166 -17.72 18.50 -12.56
C ARG A 166 -16.23 18.37 -12.82
N MET A 167 -15.47 18.30 -11.73
CA MET A 167 -14.02 18.12 -11.76
C MET A 167 -13.66 16.67 -11.40
N GLY A 168 -14.20 15.68 -12.16
CA GLY A 168 -13.95 14.26 -11.87
C GLY A 168 -14.90 13.66 -10.82
N LYS A 169 -14.39 12.78 -9.95
CA LYS A 169 -15.17 12.12 -8.89
C LYS A 169 -15.54 13.11 -7.78
N ARG A 170 -16.83 13.19 -7.44
CA ARG A 170 -17.38 14.14 -6.44
C ARG A 170 -17.27 13.67 -5.00
N HIS A 171 -17.20 12.36 -4.76
CA HIS A 171 -17.20 11.78 -3.42
C HIS A 171 -15.77 11.51 -2.95
N LEU A 172 -15.56 11.58 -1.65
CA LEU A 172 -14.29 11.19 -1.03
C LEU A 172 -14.00 9.71 -1.28
N LYS A 173 -12.74 9.33 -1.16
CA LYS A 173 -12.31 7.92 -1.09
C LYS A 173 -12.95 7.28 0.14
N LYS A 174 -13.50 6.07 -0.03
CA LYS A 174 -14.08 5.33 1.10
C LYS A 174 -12.97 5.03 2.12
N ASP A 175 -13.22 5.33 3.38
CA ASP A 175 -12.28 5.02 4.46
C ASP A 175 -12.33 3.52 4.81
N LEU A 176 -11.58 2.73 4.07
CA LEU A 176 -11.50 1.29 4.28
C LEU A 176 -10.82 0.94 5.59
N LEU A 177 -9.83 1.73 6.03
CA LEU A 177 -9.11 1.43 7.27
C LEU A 177 -10.01 1.51 8.49
N SER A 178 -10.86 2.52 8.57
CA SER A 178 -11.86 2.62 9.64
C SER A 178 -12.88 1.47 9.59
N ILE A 179 -13.32 1.07 8.39
CA ILE A 179 -14.22 -0.08 8.22
C ILE A 179 -13.55 -1.37 8.69
N ILE A 180 -12.29 -1.62 8.31
CA ILE A 180 -11.53 -2.81 8.75
C ILE A 180 -11.24 -2.72 10.26
N GLY A 181 -10.85 -1.55 10.75
CA GLY A 181 -10.58 -1.30 12.17
C GLY A 181 -11.77 -1.61 13.07
N ALA A 182 -12.99 -1.35 12.59
CA ALA A 182 -14.25 -1.67 13.31
C ALA A 182 -14.48 -3.18 13.51
N HIS A 183 -13.79 -4.06 12.81
CA HIS A 183 -13.81 -5.51 13.04
C HIS A 183 -12.88 -5.96 14.16
N HIS A 184 -12.05 -5.08 14.71
CA HIS A 184 -11.08 -5.35 15.78
C HIS A 184 -10.18 -6.57 15.51
N ILE A 185 -9.83 -6.81 14.23
CA ILE A 185 -8.93 -7.89 13.85
C ILE A 185 -7.53 -7.69 14.44
N PRO A 186 -6.75 -8.76 14.62
CA PRO A 186 -5.41 -8.68 15.22
C PRO A 186 -4.46 -7.71 14.52
N TYR A 187 -4.52 -7.58 13.19
CA TYR A 187 -3.58 -6.74 12.46
C TYR A 187 -4.16 -6.12 11.19
N THR A 188 -3.92 -4.84 11.02
CA THR A 188 -4.23 -4.08 9.79
C THR A 188 -3.06 -3.16 9.48
N ALA A 189 -2.69 -3.03 8.20
CA ALA A 189 -1.63 -2.10 7.79
C ALA A 189 -1.91 -1.48 6.42
N THR A 190 -1.34 -0.31 6.19
CA THR A 190 -1.16 0.27 4.86
C THR A 190 0.28 0.12 4.41
N ALA A 191 0.50 -0.08 3.13
CA ALA A 191 1.82 -0.21 2.53
C ALA A 191 1.84 0.35 1.11
N THR A 192 3.00 0.56 0.53
CA THR A 192 3.14 0.94 -0.87
C THR A 192 4.38 0.32 -1.49
N VAL A 193 4.37 0.16 -2.80
CA VAL A 193 5.51 -0.37 -3.58
C VAL A 193 6.76 0.50 -3.53
N ALA A 194 6.63 1.78 -3.14
CA ALA A 194 7.76 2.69 -2.99
C ALA A 194 8.64 2.40 -1.76
N TYR A 195 8.13 1.64 -0.80
CA TYR A 195 8.86 1.25 0.42
C TYR A 195 8.87 -0.28 0.57
N PRO A 196 9.66 -0.99 -0.27
CA PRO A 196 9.62 -2.45 -0.36
C PRO A 196 10.01 -3.18 0.93
N SER A 197 10.88 -2.60 1.75
CA SER A 197 11.27 -3.18 3.05
C SER A 197 10.12 -3.11 4.06
N ASP A 198 9.40 -1.99 4.11
CA ASP A 198 8.21 -1.79 4.93
C ASP A 198 7.09 -2.76 4.52
N LEU A 199 6.79 -2.82 3.21
CA LEU A 199 5.79 -3.75 2.67
C LEU A 199 6.10 -5.20 3.05
N ARG A 200 7.35 -5.66 2.83
CA ARG A 200 7.74 -7.04 3.19
C ARG A 200 7.65 -7.30 4.70
N ALA A 201 8.04 -6.34 5.54
CA ALA A 201 7.94 -6.49 6.99
C ALA A 201 6.50 -6.65 7.45
N LYS A 202 5.58 -5.81 6.94
CA LYS A 202 4.15 -5.88 7.25
C LYS A 202 3.51 -7.18 6.76
N VAL A 203 3.88 -7.65 5.56
CA VAL A 203 3.40 -8.94 5.03
C VAL A 203 3.86 -10.11 5.90
N ARG A 204 5.14 -10.16 6.30
CA ARG A 204 5.65 -11.20 7.20
C ARG A 204 4.91 -11.20 8.54
N ARG A 205 4.71 -10.01 9.11
CA ARG A 205 3.91 -9.86 10.33
C ARG A 205 2.49 -10.40 10.14
N GLY A 206 1.82 -10.06 9.03
CA GLY A 206 0.47 -10.53 8.72
C GLY A 206 0.36 -12.06 8.52
N ILE A 207 1.43 -12.70 8.02
CA ILE A 207 1.50 -14.16 7.88
C ILE A 207 1.68 -14.86 9.24
N GLU A 208 2.46 -14.27 10.13
CA GLU A 208 2.79 -14.86 11.45
C GLU A 208 1.64 -14.71 12.45
N ILE A 209 0.75 -13.76 12.27
CA ILE A 209 -0.38 -13.52 13.16
C ILE A 209 -1.41 -14.66 13.06
N GLU A 210 -1.87 -15.16 14.19
CA GLU A 210 -3.01 -16.07 14.28
C GLU A 210 -4.31 -15.25 14.21
N GLY A 211 -5.18 -15.61 13.26
CA GLY A 211 -6.41 -14.89 12.96
C GLY A 211 -6.31 -14.02 11.70
N ALA A 212 -7.27 -13.12 11.55
CA ALA A 212 -7.38 -12.27 10.37
C ALA A 212 -6.34 -11.16 10.37
N ALA A 213 -5.71 -10.95 9.22
CA ALA A 213 -4.83 -9.83 8.95
C ALA A 213 -5.20 -9.16 7.63
N PHE A 214 -5.06 -7.84 7.56
CA PHE A 214 -5.40 -7.06 6.37
C PHE A 214 -4.27 -6.09 6.01
N ILE A 215 -3.86 -6.06 4.74
CA ILE A 215 -2.88 -5.11 4.22
C ILE A 215 -3.43 -4.39 3.00
N HIS A 216 -3.49 -3.07 3.08
CA HIS A 216 -3.87 -2.18 2.00
C HIS A 216 -2.63 -1.65 1.30
N VAL A 217 -2.40 -2.07 0.05
CA VAL A 217 -1.20 -1.73 -0.74
C VAL A 217 -1.55 -0.74 -1.83
N HIS A 218 -1.08 0.49 -1.69
CA HIS A 218 -1.16 1.51 -2.74
C HIS A 218 -0.29 1.13 -3.93
N SER A 219 -0.91 1.03 -5.10
CA SER A 219 -0.34 0.41 -6.30
C SER A 219 -0.56 1.28 -7.54
N PRO A 220 0.33 2.23 -7.85
CA PRO A 220 0.18 3.11 -9.02
C PRO A 220 -0.07 2.35 -10.31
N CYS A 221 -0.98 2.87 -11.13
CA CYS A 221 -1.32 2.32 -12.43
C CYS A 221 -0.97 3.30 -13.55
N PRO A 222 0.14 3.12 -14.28
CA PRO A 222 0.56 4.04 -15.34
C PRO A 222 -0.54 4.35 -16.36
N LEU A 223 -1.23 3.32 -16.83
CA LEU A 223 -2.30 3.48 -17.83
C LEU A 223 -3.53 4.21 -17.28
N GLY A 224 -3.98 3.83 -16.09
CA GLY A 224 -5.21 4.38 -15.52
C GLY A 224 -5.03 5.78 -14.90
N TRP A 225 -3.83 6.09 -14.44
CA TRP A 225 -3.53 7.40 -13.86
C TRP A 225 -2.91 8.37 -14.88
N GLY A 226 -2.46 7.86 -16.05
CA GLY A 226 -1.83 8.64 -17.09
C GLY A 226 -0.47 9.18 -16.66
N HIS A 227 0.47 8.30 -16.29
CA HIS A 227 1.85 8.70 -16.02
C HIS A 227 2.82 7.72 -16.70
N ASP A 228 4.05 8.16 -16.93
CA ASP A 228 5.08 7.27 -17.44
C ASP A 228 5.36 6.13 -16.45
N GLY A 229 5.49 4.91 -16.95
CA GLY A 229 5.82 3.74 -16.13
C GLY A 229 7.14 3.87 -15.36
N ALA A 230 8.08 4.67 -15.86
CA ALA A 230 9.37 4.94 -15.21
C ALA A 230 9.22 5.73 -13.89
N VAL A 231 8.16 6.54 -13.74
CA VAL A 231 7.93 7.36 -12.54
C VAL A 231 6.98 6.73 -11.52
N SER A 232 6.49 5.50 -11.75
CA SER A 232 5.53 4.82 -10.85
C SER A 232 5.99 4.80 -9.38
N ILE A 233 7.28 4.57 -9.13
CA ILE A 233 7.82 4.54 -7.77
C ILE A 233 7.88 5.94 -7.16
N GLU A 234 8.13 6.96 -7.96
CA GLU A 234 8.11 8.35 -7.52
C GLU A 234 6.69 8.78 -7.15
N VAL A 235 5.72 8.49 -8.00
CA VAL A 235 4.29 8.73 -7.72
C VAL A 235 3.87 8.04 -6.42
N ALA A 236 4.23 6.76 -6.24
CA ALA A 236 3.95 6.04 -5.00
C ALA A 236 4.61 6.66 -3.77
N ARG A 237 5.83 7.20 -3.90
CA ARG A 237 6.56 7.87 -2.81
C ARG A 237 5.92 9.20 -2.47
N LEU A 238 5.53 9.98 -3.47
CA LEU A 238 4.86 11.26 -3.28
C LEU A 238 3.51 11.09 -2.59
N ALA A 239 2.75 10.05 -2.87
CA ALA A 239 1.51 9.77 -2.14
C ALA A 239 1.72 9.70 -0.63
N VAL A 240 2.86 9.15 -0.17
CA VAL A 240 3.22 9.09 1.24
C VAL A 240 3.75 10.44 1.73
N GLN A 241 4.66 11.07 0.99
CA GLN A 241 5.32 12.33 1.41
C GLN A 241 4.36 13.52 1.49
N THR A 242 3.26 13.48 0.75
CA THR A 242 2.20 14.50 0.79
C THR A 242 1.15 14.23 1.86
N GLY A 243 1.15 13.05 2.50
CA GLY A 243 0.12 12.64 3.46
C GLY A 243 -1.18 12.11 2.81
N VAL A 244 -1.25 12.01 1.48
CA VAL A 244 -2.42 11.44 0.77
C VAL A 244 -2.61 9.96 1.12
N PHE A 245 -1.51 9.23 1.28
CA PHE A 245 -1.54 7.82 1.65
C PHE A 245 -0.61 7.53 2.84
N PRO A 246 -1.09 7.67 4.08
CA PRO A 246 -0.31 7.38 5.29
C PRO A 246 0.10 5.91 5.37
N LEU A 247 1.34 5.64 5.79
CA LEU A 247 1.79 4.28 6.11
C LEU A 247 1.65 4.04 7.60
N ILE A 248 0.67 3.22 7.97
CA ILE A 248 0.30 2.95 9.37
C ILE A 248 0.17 1.45 9.63
N GLU A 249 0.26 1.08 10.90
CA GLU A 249 -0.12 -0.22 11.41
C GLU A 249 -1.14 -0.06 12.53
N MET A 250 -2.12 -0.95 12.55
CA MET A 250 -3.17 -0.98 13.57
C MET A 250 -3.26 -2.38 14.17
N GLU A 251 -3.52 -2.44 15.46
CA GLU A 251 -3.89 -3.65 16.17
C GLU A 251 -5.27 -3.44 16.80
N ARG A 252 -6.19 -4.36 16.54
CA ARG A 252 -7.56 -4.31 17.06
C ARG A 252 -8.25 -2.95 16.87
N GLY A 253 -8.03 -2.33 15.69
CA GLY A 253 -8.59 -1.04 15.34
C GLY A 253 -7.87 0.18 15.93
N MET A 254 -6.79 -0.01 16.70
CA MET A 254 -6.00 1.07 17.28
C MET A 254 -4.70 1.26 16.50
N VAL A 255 -4.36 2.48 16.12
CA VAL A 255 -3.10 2.81 15.47
C VAL A 255 -1.95 2.59 16.46
N VAL A 256 -0.99 1.73 16.10
CA VAL A 256 0.18 1.38 16.93
C VAL A 256 1.50 1.85 16.33
N SER A 257 1.54 2.09 15.03
CA SER A 257 2.75 2.56 14.34
C SER A 257 2.39 3.43 13.15
N VAL A 258 3.18 4.46 12.90
CA VAL A 258 3.07 5.33 11.72
C VAL A 258 4.45 5.64 11.16
N MET A 259 4.56 5.70 9.84
CA MET A 259 5.78 6.20 9.20
C MET A 259 5.84 7.72 9.33
N LYS A 260 6.83 8.24 10.05
CA LYS A 260 7.04 9.67 10.22
C LYS A 260 7.68 10.30 8.99
N LEU A 261 7.17 11.46 8.59
CA LEU A 261 7.66 12.26 7.48
C LEU A 261 8.64 13.32 7.98
N ARG A 262 9.88 13.28 7.48
CA ARG A 262 10.90 14.31 7.79
C ARG A 262 10.54 15.64 7.14
N GLU A 263 9.95 15.57 5.95
CA GLU A 263 9.48 16.68 5.15
C GLU A 263 8.10 16.33 4.59
N VAL A 264 7.16 17.26 4.67
CA VAL A 264 5.84 17.17 4.09
C VAL A 264 5.85 17.96 2.79
N ARG A 265 5.50 17.32 1.69
CA ARG A 265 5.40 17.95 0.37
C ARG A 265 3.97 18.40 0.09
N PRO A 266 3.78 19.46 -0.73
CA PRO A 266 2.45 19.86 -1.14
C PRO A 266 1.79 18.79 -1.99
N VAL A 267 0.47 18.63 -1.87
CA VAL A 267 -0.28 17.61 -2.61
C VAL A 267 -0.15 17.77 -4.13
N SER A 268 0.04 19.00 -4.60
CA SER A 268 0.26 19.33 -6.03
C SER A 268 1.41 18.53 -6.65
N ASP A 269 2.49 18.25 -5.90
CA ASP A 269 3.61 17.46 -6.39
C ASP A 269 3.22 16.03 -6.78
N TYR A 270 2.31 15.43 -6.00
CA TYR A 270 1.76 14.11 -6.30
C TYR A 270 0.77 14.13 -7.46
N LEU A 271 -0.10 15.15 -7.50
CA LEU A 271 -1.17 15.24 -8.49
C LEU A 271 -0.64 15.59 -9.89
N HIS A 272 0.39 16.44 -9.95
CA HIS A 272 0.92 16.97 -11.23
C HIS A 272 1.53 15.89 -12.12
N LEU A 273 1.96 14.79 -11.56
CA LEU A 273 2.53 13.66 -12.33
C LEU A 273 1.45 12.76 -12.98
N GLN A 274 0.15 13.07 -12.82
CA GLN A 274 -0.93 12.17 -13.20
C GLN A 274 -1.97 12.89 -14.08
N ASP A 275 -2.18 12.41 -15.31
CA ASP A 275 -3.13 13.03 -16.24
C ASP A 275 -4.56 13.06 -15.69
N ARG A 276 -4.92 12.08 -14.83
CA ARG A 276 -6.26 12.06 -14.20
C ARG A 276 -6.56 13.27 -13.30
N PHE A 277 -5.55 14.10 -13.01
CA PHE A 277 -5.67 15.34 -12.22
C PHE A 277 -5.24 16.61 -12.98
N GLN A 278 -4.84 16.52 -14.25
CA GLN A 278 -4.31 17.66 -15.00
C GLN A 278 -5.32 18.83 -15.11
N HIS A 279 -6.61 18.52 -15.13
CA HIS A 279 -7.68 19.54 -15.15
C HIS A 279 -7.73 20.42 -13.89
N LEU A 280 -7.08 20.00 -12.79
CA LEU A 280 -6.99 20.81 -11.55
C LEU A 280 -5.91 21.90 -11.62
N PHE A 281 -5.08 21.88 -12.64
CA PHE A 281 -4.03 22.89 -12.88
C PHE A 281 -4.43 23.95 -13.90
N GLU A 282 -5.68 23.94 -14.31
CA GLU A 282 -6.24 25.00 -15.16
C GLU A 282 -6.54 26.26 -14.34
N ASP A 283 -6.43 27.43 -14.99
CA ASP A 283 -6.67 28.71 -14.33
C ASP A 283 -8.18 29.04 -14.23
N VAL A 284 -8.92 28.18 -13.52
CA VAL A 284 -10.35 28.36 -13.23
C VAL A 284 -10.61 28.24 -11.73
N PRO A 285 -11.61 28.96 -11.19
CA PRO A 285 -11.90 28.94 -9.75
C PRO A 285 -12.16 27.53 -9.21
N GLU A 286 -12.94 26.73 -9.92
CA GLU A 286 -13.33 25.38 -9.54
C GLU A 286 -12.11 24.45 -9.39
N ALA A 287 -11.11 24.57 -10.26
CA ALA A 287 -9.88 23.79 -10.17
C ALA A 287 -9.06 24.14 -8.92
N ARG A 288 -9.00 25.43 -8.58
CA ARG A 288 -8.29 25.90 -7.38
C ARG A 288 -8.99 25.43 -6.10
N GLU A 289 -10.32 25.45 -6.04
CA GLU A 289 -11.12 24.96 -4.92
C GLU A 289 -10.87 23.47 -4.70
N GLU A 290 -10.90 22.65 -5.76
CA GLU A 290 -10.66 21.20 -5.65
C GLU A 290 -9.22 20.88 -5.28
N LEU A 291 -8.23 21.61 -5.78
CA LEU A 291 -6.84 21.45 -5.41
C LEU A 291 -6.61 21.77 -3.92
N GLN A 292 -7.24 22.86 -3.43
CA GLN A 292 -7.21 23.22 -2.02
C GLN A 292 -7.88 22.14 -1.16
N HIS A 293 -9.03 21.64 -1.58
CA HIS A 293 -9.72 20.57 -0.84
C HIS A 293 -8.87 19.28 -0.75
N LEU A 294 -8.16 18.92 -1.82
CA LEU A 294 -7.23 17.78 -1.77
C LEU A 294 -6.03 18.02 -0.83
N GLN A 295 -5.56 19.28 -0.74
CA GLN A 295 -4.54 19.64 0.25
C GLN A 295 -5.08 19.52 1.69
N GLU A 296 -6.30 19.97 1.94
CA GLU A 296 -6.96 19.85 3.25
C GLU A 296 -7.14 18.40 3.67
N ILE A 297 -7.47 17.49 2.75
CA ILE A 297 -7.54 16.04 3.02
C ILE A 297 -6.16 15.50 3.43
N ALA A 298 -5.11 15.89 2.73
CA ALA A 298 -3.74 15.47 3.04
C ALA A 298 -3.28 16.02 4.40
N ASP A 299 -3.55 17.28 4.68
CA ASP A 299 -3.23 17.93 5.95
C ASP A 299 -3.98 17.28 7.13
N HIS A 300 -5.25 16.96 6.93
CA HIS A 300 -6.03 16.21 7.91
C HIS A 300 -5.41 14.85 8.25
N ASN A 301 -4.98 14.08 7.24
CA ASN A 301 -4.28 12.81 7.48
C ASN A 301 -2.97 13.01 8.28
N ILE A 302 -2.22 14.06 7.94
CA ILE A 302 -0.96 14.39 8.63
C ILE A 302 -1.21 14.69 10.11
N GLU A 303 -2.27 15.42 10.41
CA GLU A 303 -2.66 15.79 11.77
C GLU A 303 -3.18 14.59 12.55
N VAL A 304 -4.21 13.90 12.03
CA VAL A 304 -4.89 12.79 12.70
C VAL A 304 -3.94 11.64 13.02
N TYR A 305 -3.05 11.30 12.10
CA TYR A 305 -2.06 10.23 12.32
C TYR A 305 -0.72 10.74 12.89
N GLY A 306 -0.60 12.06 13.13
CA GLY A 306 0.63 12.64 13.67
C GLY A 306 1.86 12.33 12.81
N LEU A 307 1.77 12.48 11.50
CA LEU A 307 2.81 12.01 10.57
C LEU A 307 4.10 12.82 10.59
N ARG A 308 4.11 14.07 11.12
CA ARG A 308 5.33 14.88 11.16
C ARG A 308 6.35 14.27 12.11
N ALA A 309 7.60 14.15 11.65
CA ALA A 309 8.71 13.83 12.54
C ALA A 309 8.94 15.02 13.51
N GLU A 310 9.20 14.72 14.79
CA GLU A 310 9.68 15.73 15.73
C GLU A 310 10.98 16.29 15.20
N ARG A 311 11.13 17.64 15.22
CA ARG A 311 12.41 18.25 14.93
C ARG A 311 13.35 17.85 16.07
N PRO A 312 14.55 17.33 15.79
CA PRO A 312 15.53 17.14 16.84
C PRO A 312 15.77 18.51 17.49
N GLU A 313 15.63 18.58 18.81
CA GLU A 313 16.02 19.80 19.54
C GLU A 313 17.45 20.20 19.15
N PRO A 314 17.72 21.48 18.89
CA PRO A 314 19.08 21.92 18.66
C PRO A 314 19.90 21.47 19.87
N ARG A 315 20.95 20.68 19.63
CA ARG A 315 21.90 20.34 20.68
C ARG A 315 22.46 21.67 21.17
N ASP A 316 22.13 22.04 22.40
CA ASP A 316 22.68 23.21 23.03
C ASP A 316 24.21 23.12 22.94
N SER A 317 24.79 24.08 22.24
CA SER A 317 26.23 24.22 22.07
C SER A 317 26.86 24.91 23.35
N GLU A 318 26.26 24.66 24.50
CA GLU A 318 26.80 25.11 25.82
C GLU A 318 27.60 23.96 26.42
N GLY A 319 28.89 23.92 26.09
CA GLY A 319 29.82 22.96 26.72
C GLY A 319 31.25 23.04 26.26
N ALA A 320 31.64 24.13 25.62
CA ALA A 320 33.05 24.27 25.17
C ALA A 320 33.64 25.66 25.44
N ASP A 321 33.60 26.13 26.68
CA ASP A 321 34.51 27.23 27.09
C ASP A 321 34.65 27.37 28.62
N THR A 322 35.14 26.35 29.33
CA THR A 322 35.66 26.50 30.69
C THR A 322 36.89 25.63 30.98
N ALA A 323 37.83 25.56 30.04
CA ALA A 323 39.10 24.88 30.28
C ALA A 323 40.30 25.69 29.78
N ARG A 324 40.42 26.97 30.15
CA ARG A 324 41.68 27.72 30.03
C ARG A 324 41.71 28.87 31.02
N ARG A 325 42.00 28.64 32.32
CA ARG A 325 42.69 29.56 33.24
C ARG A 325 43.12 28.82 34.50
N GLY A 326 44.25 28.18 34.45
CA GLY A 326 44.96 27.65 35.60
C GLY A 326 46.44 27.98 35.42
N GLY A 327 46.82 29.22 35.82
CA GLY A 327 48.18 29.68 35.72
C GLY A 327 49.09 28.98 36.72
N LEU A 328 50.26 28.57 36.26
CA LEU A 328 51.41 28.15 37.05
C LEU A 328 51.81 29.30 38.02
N ARG A 329 51.96 28.97 39.30
CA ARG A 329 52.82 29.72 40.23
C ARG A 329 53.93 28.80 40.72
N TRP A 330 55.17 29.22 40.48
CA TRP A 330 56.37 28.66 41.04
C TRP A 330 56.62 29.30 42.42
N SER A 331 56.92 28.52 43.43
CA SER A 331 57.88 28.82 44.54
C SER A 331 58.27 27.49 45.18
#